data_1f2b7a7d1b9b275a7817df650b141ad4
#
_entry.id   1f2b7a7d1b9b275a7817df650b141ad4
#
_cell.length_a   1.000
_cell.length_b   1.000
_cell.length_c   1.000
_cell.angle_alpha   90.00
_cell.angle_beta   90.00
_cell.angle_gamma   90.00
#
_symmetry.space_group_name_H-M   'P 1'
#
loop_
_entity.id
_entity.type
_entity.pdbx_description
1 polymer ?
#
loop_
_entity_poly.entity_id
_entity_poly.type
_entity_poly.pdbx_seq_one_letter_code
_entity_poly.pdbx_strand_id
1 'polypeptide(L)'
;MGTMTEAPFRLPNFKHQQDEWDRHRDDNARALLWQMRTGKTKATLDLACYRKQKGDIDAVLVIAPNGVHVNWIRRQLPQHIWTSVQYVAHAWQASEAHKPEHAASLERVLSSRSDTLAVLAVNSESIIHDKPAKIIGRFLRKHKGRVLLVVDESHDFRSPGSKRTKRARSLKRYCKVRRILTGTAVSNSPLAAYSQFELLEDHALGYANFADFESHYAYYVQERTKGGRSYDRLDHYRNLDDLQEKMSKWASVVLREDVDDMPDLVMDERTVTLPEAQMKAYRTLLKEMILELEDGGEVEAIDGGARLVKLQQMLGGFVVDIDGNVRELLSDEENPRVQAMLDEVKSSDRKVIVWCKYREDIRRVVRSLNAEGIKCVEYHGAIHSQSKRQQAIDDFNNDPEVRVFVGQPKAGGQGLDLSAADLILWYSHTFDLIERDQANERATQIGGKTVTIKDFVTPGTVDEYILANLNEKRSVSESLAGRGLRDRLLALFRKQL
;
A
#
# COMPACT_ATOMS: atom_id res chain seq x y z
N MET A 1 44.10 10.02 -0.60
CA MET A 1 42.93 9.20 -0.28
C MET A 1 42.59 9.48 1.17
N GLY A 2 41.70 10.42 1.44
CA GLY A 2 41.21 10.69 2.79
C GLY A 2 40.32 9.56 3.23
N THR A 3 40.61 8.98 4.38
CA THR A 3 39.72 8.06 5.07
C THR A 3 38.36 8.74 5.26
N MET A 4 37.32 8.26 4.61
CA MET A 4 35.93 8.69 4.90
C MET A 4 35.63 8.20 6.32
N THR A 5 35.85 9.08 7.29
CA THR A 5 35.36 8.95 8.64
C THR A 5 33.85 8.93 8.59
N GLU A 6 33.22 8.03 9.32
CA GLU A 6 31.81 7.77 9.57
C GLU A 6 30.82 8.55 8.69
N ALA A 7 29.93 7.82 8.00
CA ALA A 7 28.89 8.46 7.18
C ALA A 7 28.08 9.42 8.06
N PRO A 8 27.93 10.72 7.68
CA PRO A 8 27.33 11.76 8.52
C PRO A 8 25.80 11.66 8.52
N PHE A 9 25.28 10.49 8.93
CA PHE A 9 23.84 10.28 9.05
C PHE A 9 23.22 11.30 9.98
N ARG A 10 22.15 11.91 9.58
CA ARG A 10 21.40 12.84 10.42
C ARG A 10 20.74 12.15 11.61
N LEU A 11 20.30 10.91 11.40
CA LEU A 11 19.77 9.99 12.41
C LEU A 11 20.53 8.66 12.31
N PRO A 12 20.80 7.97 13.41
CA PRO A 12 21.45 6.67 13.38
C PRO A 12 20.71 5.67 12.52
N ASN A 13 21.43 4.75 11.93
CA ASN A 13 20.84 3.64 11.16
C ASN A 13 20.41 2.53 12.11
N PHE A 14 19.26 1.92 11.79
CA PHE A 14 18.95 0.59 12.28
C PHE A 14 19.91 -0.43 11.65
N LYS A 15 20.07 -1.59 12.29
CA LYS A 15 20.98 -2.65 11.84
C LYS A 15 20.78 -2.99 10.36
N HIS A 16 19.55 -3.24 9.92
CA HIS A 16 19.26 -3.57 8.52
C HIS A 16 19.56 -2.43 7.55
N GLN A 17 19.41 -1.16 7.98
CA GLN A 17 19.78 0.01 7.16
C GLN A 17 21.30 0.12 7.05
N GLN A 18 22.05 -0.19 8.13
CA GLN A 18 23.50 -0.23 8.11
C GLN A 18 23.99 -1.37 7.24
N ASP A 19 23.41 -2.55 7.33
CA ASP A 19 23.74 -3.71 6.49
C ASP A 19 23.54 -3.41 5.00
N GLU A 20 22.41 -2.76 4.63
CA GLU A 20 22.15 -2.33 3.24
C GLU A 20 23.17 -1.29 2.80
N TRP A 21 23.47 -0.33 3.66
CA TRP A 21 24.48 0.69 3.40
C TRP A 21 25.84 0.09 3.13
N ASP A 22 26.34 -0.78 3.98
CA ASP A 22 27.69 -1.32 3.89
C ASP A 22 27.89 -2.16 2.65
N ARG A 23 26.87 -2.92 2.26
CA ARG A 23 26.95 -3.84 1.13
C ARG A 23 26.57 -3.22 -0.21
N HIS A 24 25.63 -2.26 -0.24
CA HIS A 24 24.90 -1.89 -1.44
C HIS A 24 24.85 -0.38 -1.77
N ARG A 25 25.55 0.48 -1.00
CA ARG A 25 25.59 1.92 -1.28
C ARG A 25 26.17 2.28 -2.65
N ASP A 26 27.00 1.39 -3.21
CA ASP A 26 27.62 1.59 -4.54
C ASP A 26 26.86 0.92 -5.69
N ASP A 27 25.83 0.13 -5.41
CA ASP A 27 25.00 -0.48 -6.44
C ASP A 27 24.15 0.57 -7.18
N ASN A 28 24.16 0.52 -8.51
CA ASN A 28 23.40 1.47 -9.31
C ASN A 28 21.89 1.14 -9.39
N ALA A 29 21.52 -0.11 -9.19
CA ALA A 29 20.13 -0.55 -9.24
C ALA A 29 19.82 -1.50 -8.08
N ARG A 30 18.80 -1.20 -7.27
CA ARG A 30 18.47 -2.01 -6.10
C ARG A 30 16.99 -1.88 -5.72
N ALA A 31 16.38 -2.96 -5.25
CA ALA A 31 15.05 -3.00 -4.67
C ALA A 31 15.13 -3.09 -3.14
N LEU A 32 14.43 -2.21 -2.45
CA LEU A 32 14.22 -2.33 -1.00
C LEU A 32 12.81 -2.90 -0.79
N LEU A 33 12.74 -4.24 -0.67
CA LEU A 33 11.50 -4.98 -0.42
C LEU A 33 11.29 -5.08 1.10
N TRP A 34 11.28 -3.93 1.75
CA TRP A 34 11.20 -3.81 3.19
C TRP A 34 9.77 -3.53 3.61
N GLN A 35 9.27 -4.21 4.61
CA GLN A 35 7.94 -3.96 5.14
C GLN A 35 7.76 -2.50 5.55
N MET A 36 6.53 -2.08 5.76
CA MET A 36 6.24 -0.68 6.10
C MET A 36 6.88 -0.29 7.43
N ARG A 37 7.19 1.02 7.59
CA ARG A 37 7.79 1.59 8.80
C ARG A 37 9.23 1.13 9.10
N THR A 38 9.89 0.35 8.26
CA THR A 38 11.29 -0.08 8.45
C THR A 38 12.33 0.94 7.96
N GLY A 39 11.90 2.11 7.49
CA GLY A 39 12.80 3.22 7.16
C GLY A 39 13.39 3.22 5.76
N LYS A 40 12.72 2.62 4.74
CA LYS A 40 13.11 2.65 3.32
C LYS A 40 13.48 4.05 2.82
N THR A 41 12.65 5.04 3.17
CA THR A 41 12.83 6.44 2.74
C THR A 41 14.14 7.03 3.27
N LYS A 42 14.44 6.82 4.57
CA LYS A 42 15.70 7.25 5.18
C LYS A 42 16.90 6.64 4.46
N ALA A 43 16.93 5.31 4.30
CA ALA A 43 18.02 4.61 3.62
C ALA A 43 18.24 5.13 2.18
N THR A 44 17.16 5.47 1.48
CA THR A 44 17.23 6.04 0.13
C THR A 44 17.75 7.48 0.12
N LEU A 45 17.40 8.30 1.12
CA LEU A 45 17.89 9.68 1.24
C LEU A 45 19.37 9.72 1.67
N ASP A 46 19.80 8.82 2.55
CA ASP A 46 21.20 8.66 2.89
C ASP A 46 22.04 8.28 1.65
N LEU A 47 21.53 7.34 0.86
CA LEU A 47 22.12 6.99 -0.43
C LEU A 47 22.24 8.21 -1.36
N ALA A 48 21.17 9.01 -1.47
CA ALA A 48 21.15 10.21 -2.32
C ALA A 48 22.24 11.21 -1.87
N CYS A 49 22.41 11.42 -0.57
CA CYS A 49 23.45 12.28 -0.02
C CYS A 49 24.84 11.77 -0.36
N TYR A 50 25.11 10.49 -0.13
CA TYR A 50 26.37 9.86 -0.46
C TYR A 50 26.72 9.96 -1.95
N ARG A 51 25.78 9.58 -2.81
CA ARG A 51 25.99 9.63 -4.26
C ARG A 51 26.16 11.05 -4.77
N LYS A 52 25.54 12.05 -4.12
CA LYS A 52 25.77 13.47 -4.39
C LYS A 52 27.19 13.87 -4.04
N GLN A 53 27.68 13.55 -2.84
CA GLN A 53 29.03 13.86 -2.41
C GLN A 53 30.10 13.17 -3.26
N LYS A 54 29.84 11.92 -3.66
CA LYS A 54 30.69 11.16 -4.58
C LYS A 54 30.72 11.77 -6.00
N GLY A 55 29.81 12.67 -6.32
CA GLY A 55 29.67 13.26 -7.62
C GLY A 55 28.96 12.38 -8.65
N ASP A 56 28.29 11.33 -8.23
CA ASP A 56 27.55 10.40 -9.10
C ASP A 56 26.23 10.98 -9.59
N ILE A 57 25.54 11.75 -8.75
CA ILE A 57 24.25 12.36 -9.05
C ILE A 57 24.24 13.85 -8.69
N ASP A 58 23.36 14.60 -9.37
CA ASP A 58 23.01 15.99 -9.05
C ASP A 58 21.52 16.13 -8.72
N ALA A 59 20.76 15.06 -8.96
CA ALA A 59 19.32 15.13 -8.84
C ALA A 59 18.69 13.81 -8.39
N VAL A 60 17.51 13.95 -7.77
CA VAL A 60 16.63 12.83 -7.39
C VAL A 60 15.25 13.05 -8.01
N LEU A 61 14.79 12.07 -8.77
CA LEU A 61 13.40 12.02 -9.27
C LEU A 61 12.66 10.97 -8.45
N VAL A 62 11.70 11.42 -7.66
CA VAL A 62 10.84 10.54 -6.85
C VAL A 62 9.49 10.38 -7.57
N ILE A 63 9.11 9.15 -7.83
CA ILE A 63 7.78 8.76 -8.29
C ILE A 63 7.14 7.98 -7.14
N ALA A 64 6.08 8.53 -6.56
CA ALA A 64 5.41 7.98 -5.39
C ALA A 64 3.89 8.17 -5.50
N PRO A 65 3.08 7.43 -4.76
CA PRO A 65 1.64 7.64 -4.75
C PRO A 65 1.22 9.05 -4.34
N ASN A 66 -0.03 9.39 -4.67
CA ASN A 66 -0.57 10.71 -4.35
C ASN A 66 -0.57 10.95 -2.83
N GLY A 67 -0.09 12.13 -2.43
CA GLY A 67 0.14 12.47 -1.02
C GLY A 67 1.53 12.06 -0.52
N VAL A 68 2.01 10.85 -0.83
CA VAL A 68 3.36 10.38 -0.44
C VAL A 68 4.44 11.23 -1.08
N HIS A 69 4.34 11.53 -2.38
CA HIS A 69 5.29 12.39 -3.08
C HIS A 69 5.43 13.78 -2.43
N VAL A 70 4.35 14.32 -1.87
CA VAL A 70 4.38 15.58 -1.09
C VAL A 70 5.08 15.36 0.26
N ASN A 71 4.80 14.23 0.92
CA ASN A 71 5.42 13.88 2.20
C ASN A 71 6.94 13.68 2.07
N TRP A 72 7.42 13.13 0.95
CA TRP A 72 8.85 13.06 0.65
C TRP A 72 9.52 14.42 0.75
N ILE A 73 8.89 15.48 0.20
CA ILE A 73 9.46 16.83 0.18
C ILE A 73 9.25 17.57 1.50
N ARG A 74 8.05 17.49 2.09
CA ARG A 74 7.70 18.32 3.25
C ARG A 74 8.18 17.78 4.59
N ARG A 75 8.27 16.44 4.72
CA ARG A 75 8.62 15.77 5.99
C ARG A 75 9.94 14.99 5.89
N GLN A 76 10.03 14.05 4.95
CA GLN A 76 11.14 13.11 4.91
C GLN A 76 12.47 13.78 4.57
N LEU A 77 12.47 14.63 3.54
CA LEU A 77 13.68 15.31 3.11
C LEU A 77 14.27 16.21 4.22
N PRO A 78 13.52 17.13 4.88
CA PRO A 78 14.04 17.92 5.99
C PRO A 78 14.50 17.09 7.18
N GLN A 79 13.92 15.91 7.38
CA GLN A 79 14.23 15.04 8.51
C GLN A 79 15.51 14.21 8.30
N HIS A 80 15.81 13.78 7.06
CA HIS A 80 16.83 12.78 6.78
C HIS A 80 18.00 13.27 5.92
N ILE A 81 17.85 14.37 5.16
CA ILE A 81 18.94 14.88 4.33
C ILE A 81 20.14 15.28 5.21
N TRP A 82 21.34 14.95 4.79
CA TRP A 82 22.55 15.28 5.56
C TRP A 82 22.75 16.79 5.62
N THR A 83 23.18 17.30 6.75
CA THR A 83 23.42 18.75 6.95
C THR A 83 24.47 19.31 6.01
N SER A 84 25.38 18.48 5.52
CA SER A 84 26.44 18.83 4.54
C SER A 84 25.94 18.91 3.09
N VAL A 85 24.66 18.50 2.81
CA VAL A 85 24.12 18.50 1.45
C VAL A 85 23.09 19.63 1.29
N GLN A 86 23.46 20.63 0.50
CA GLN A 86 22.50 21.67 0.08
C GLN A 86 21.52 21.10 -0.94
N TYR A 87 20.23 21.42 -0.79
CA TYR A 87 19.20 20.93 -1.69
C TYR A 87 18.13 21.98 -2.05
N VAL A 88 17.50 21.78 -3.19
CA VAL A 88 16.25 22.43 -3.61
C VAL A 88 15.23 21.35 -3.97
N ALA A 89 13.98 21.53 -3.58
CA ALA A 89 12.99 20.49 -3.71
C ALA A 89 11.63 21.01 -4.14
N HIS A 90 10.89 20.20 -4.91
CA HIS A 90 9.53 20.50 -5.35
C HIS A 90 8.71 19.23 -5.47
N ALA A 91 7.47 19.27 -4.95
CA ALA A 91 6.45 18.26 -5.18
C ALA A 91 5.42 18.78 -6.18
N TRP A 92 5.30 18.11 -7.33
CA TRP A 92 4.32 18.48 -8.33
C TRP A 92 2.89 18.14 -7.87
N GLN A 93 2.04 19.15 -7.78
CA GLN A 93 0.63 19.01 -7.42
C GLN A 93 -0.23 19.71 -8.48
N ALA A 94 -1.11 18.98 -9.18
CA ALA A 94 -1.94 19.54 -10.24
C ALA A 94 -2.90 20.62 -9.73
N SER A 95 -3.45 20.46 -8.53
CA SER A 95 -4.30 21.45 -7.85
C SER A 95 -3.60 22.77 -7.52
N GLU A 96 -2.28 22.75 -7.34
CA GLU A 96 -1.47 23.91 -6.99
C GLU A 96 -0.79 24.57 -8.22
N ALA A 97 -0.91 23.95 -9.38
CA ALA A 97 -0.18 24.32 -10.58
C ALA A 97 -0.51 25.75 -11.12
N HIS A 98 -1.58 26.36 -10.64
CA HIS A 98 -1.98 27.74 -10.96
C HIS A 98 -1.36 28.78 -10.02
N LYS A 99 -0.77 28.37 -8.90
CA LYS A 99 -0.21 29.27 -7.90
C LYS A 99 1.20 29.74 -8.29
N PRO A 100 1.49 31.05 -8.20
CA PRO A 100 2.82 31.59 -8.50
C PRO A 100 3.95 30.95 -7.69
N GLU A 101 3.70 30.66 -6.40
CA GLU A 101 4.71 30.04 -5.51
C GLU A 101 5.05 28.61 -5.96
N HIS A 102 4.06 27.85 -6.45
CA HIS A 102 4.27 26.52 -6.99
C HIS A 102 5.15 26.59 -8.26
N ALA A 103 4.89 27.52 -9.15
CA ALA A 103 5.69 27.75 -10.34
C ALA A 103 7.12 28.21 -10.00
N ALA A 104 7.29 29.12 -9.06
CA ALA A 104 8.58 29.60 -8.60
C ALA A 104 9.41 28.49 -7.93
N SER A 105 8.77 27.66 -7.10
CA SER A 105 9.42 26.50 -6.47
C SER A 105 9.86 25.47 -7.52
N LEU A 106 9.03 25.18 -8.51
CA LEU A 106 9.39 24.29 -9.62
C LEU A 106 10.58 24.81 -10.42
N GLU A 107 10.57 26.12 -10.77
CA GLU A 107 11.65 26.70 -11.55
C GLU A 107 12.98 26.70 -10.79
N ARG A 108 12.99 26.90 -9.46
CA ARG A 108 14.20 26.74 -8.63
C ARG A 108 14.82 25.36 -8.79
N VAL A 109 14.00 24.29 -8.81
CA VAL A 109 14.49 22.93 -9.02
C VAL A 109 14.99 22.71 -10.44
N LEU A 110 14.29 23.25 -11.44
CA LEU A 110 14.65 23.10 -12.85
C LEU A 110 15.87 23.96 -13.25
N SER A 111 16.20 25.01 -12.49
CA SER A 111 17.37 25.87 -12.71
C SER A 111 18.52 25.64 -11.73
N SER A 112 18.40 24.63 -10.84
CA SER A 112 19.38 24.33 -9.79
C SER A 112 20.81 24.18 -10.34
N ARG A 113 21.79 24.55 -9.51
CA ARG A 113 23.23 24.40 -9.82
C ARG A 113 23.71 22.99 -9.48
N SER A 114 24.86 22.62 -10.04
CA SER A 114 25.45 21.28 -9.81
C SER A 114 25.98 21.07 -8.39
N ASP A 115 26.20 22.13 -7.60
CA ASP A 115 26.59 22.06 -6.19
C ASP A 115 25.43 21.70 -5.27
N THR A 116 24.20 21.88 -5.72
CA THR A 116 22.97 21.68 -4.98
C THR A 116 22.26 20.41 -5.47
N LEU A 117 21.72 19.60 -4.56
CA LEU A 117 20.91 18.43 -4.90
C LEU A 117 19.50 18.87 -5.27
N ALA A 118 19.11 18.65 -6.52
CA ALA A 118 17.74 18.92 -6.98
C ALA A 118 16.84 17.74 -6.72
N VAL A 119 15.70 17.94 -6.04
CA VAL A 119 14.73 16.88 -5.76
C VAL A 119 13.37 17.22 -6.36
N LEU A 120 12.92 16.41 -7.30
CA LEU A 120 11.59 16.53 -7.91
C LEU A 120 10.76 15.29 -7.54
N ALA A 121 9.63 15.51 -6.86
CA ALA A 121 8.68 14.46 -6.56
C ALA A 121 7.39 14.63 -7.38
N VAL A 122 6.91 13.52 -7.96
CA VAL A 122 5.68 13.48 -8.76
C VAL A 122 4.85 12.29 -8.36
N ASN A 123 3.52 12.40 -8.43
CA ASN A 123 2.68 11.24 -8.13
C ASN A 123 2.68 10.24 -9.28
N SER A 124 2.56 8.95 -8.93
CA SER A 124 2.63 7.81 -9.86
C SER A 124 1.56 7.86 -10.97
N GLU A 125 0.42 8.48 -10.71
CA GLU A 125 -0.67 8.60 -11.69
C GLU A 125 -0.41 9.74 -12.69
N SER A 126 0.25 10.81 -12.24
CA SER A 126 0.44 12.01 -13.06
C SER A 126 1.49 11.85 -14.15
N ILE A 127 2.41 10.89 -14.04
CA ILE A 127 3.54 10.74 -14.99
C ILE A 127 3.10 10.49 -16.44
N ILE A 128 1.87 10.05 -16.68
CA ILE A 128 1.30 9.83 -18.01
C ILE A 128 0.67 11.07 -18.61
N HIS A 129 0.47 12.13 -17.84
CA HIS A 129 -0.13 13.39 -18.31
C HIS A 129 0.93 14.33 -18.91
N ASP A 130 0.56 15.12 -19.91
CA ASP A 130 1.47 15.93 -20.72
C ASP A 130 2.29 16.92 -19.89
N LYS A 131 1.66 17.64 -18.94
CA LYS A 131 2.34 18.69 -18.18
C LYS A 131 3.42 18.12 -17.25
N PRO A 132 3.13 17.13 -16.39
CA PRO A 132 4.17 16.45 -15.61
C PRO A 132 5.22 15.76 -16.48
N ALA A 133 4.83 15.13 -17.58
CA ALA A 133 5.76 14.49 -18.49
C ALA A 133 6.78 15.47 -19.09
N LYS A 134 6.34 16.68 -19.48
CA LYS A 134 7.23 17.76 -19.96
C LYS A 134 8.17 18.25 -18.85
N ILE A 135 7.68 18.39 -17.62
CA ILE A 135 8.48 18.79 -16.46
C ILE A 135 9.57 17.76 -16.18
N ILE A 136 9.20 16.48 -16.09
CA ILE A 136 10.16 15.37 -15.92
C ILE A 136 11.20 15.39 -17.05
N GLY A 137 10.76 15.57 -18.28
CA GLY A 137 11.67 15.66 -19.44
C GLY A 137 12.67 16.82 -19.36
N ARG A 138 12.24 18.01 -18.90
CA ARG A 138 13.15 19.14 -18.63
C ARG A 138 14.15 18.83 -17.53
N PHE A 139 13.66 18.25 -16.43
CA PHE A 139 14.48 17.85 -15.28
C PHE A 139 15.57 16.84 -15.67
N LEU A 140 15.21 15.77 -16.37
CA LEU A 140 16.16 14.74 -16.79
C LEU A 140 17.20 15.26 -17.79
N ARG A 141 16.79 16.10 -18.76
CA ARG A 141 17.73 16.72 -19.72
C ARG A 141 18.73 17.65 -19.03
N LYS A 142 18.27 18.42 -18.03
CA LYS A 142 19.12 19.32 -17.24
C LYS A 142 20.26 18.55 -16.56
N HIS A 143 19.97 17.41 -15.95
CA HIS A 143 20.92 16.67 -15.13
C HIS A 143 21.69 15.58 -15.91
N LYS A 144 21.46 15.43 -17.22
CA LYS A 144 22.28 14.62 -18.16
C LYS A 144 22.62 13.22 -17.63
N GLY A 145 21.64 12.49 -17.12
CA GLY A 145 21.82 11.14 -16.58
C GLY A 145 22.34 11.05 -15.15
N ARG A 146 22.76 12.17 -14.53
CA ARG A 146 23.22 12.21 -13.13
C ARG A 146 22.03 12.30 -12.17
N VAL A 147 21.13 11.33 -12.29
CA VAL A 147 19.85 11.29 -11.56
C VAL A 147 19.73 9.96 -10.83
N LEU A 148 19.28 10.02 -9.58
CA LEU A 148 18.70 8.89 -8.85
C LEU A 148 17.20 8.86 -9.14
N LEU A 149 16.73 7.79 -9.75
CA LEU A 149 15.30 7.47 -9.87
C LEU A 149 14.86 6.66 -8.65
N VAL A 150 13.86 7.16 -7.95
CA VAL A 150 13.20 6.45 -6.87
C VAL A 150 11.75 6.18 -7.27
N VAL A 151 11.35 4.92 -7.26
CA VAL A 151 9.94 4.53 -7.46
C VAL A 151 9.45 3.94 -6.15
N ASP A 152 8.73 4.77 -5.40
CA ASP A 152 8.14 4.38 -4.12
C ASP A 152 6.79 3.71 -4.35
N GLU A 153 6.48 2.70 -3.53
CA GLU A 153 5.35 1.79 -3.70
C GLU A 153 5.31 1.20 -5.12
N SER A 154 6.42 0.59 -5.52
CA SER A 154 6.62 0.06 -6.88
C SER A 154 5.58 -0.98 -7.31
N HIS A 155 4.83 -1.58 -6.36
CA HIS A 155 3.70 -2.46 -6.65
C HIS A 155 2.59 -1.78 -7.49
N ASP A 156 2.52 -0.45 -7.51
CA ASP A 156 1.65 0.32 -8.40
C ASP A 156 1.96 0.10 -9.89
N PHE A 157 3.17 -0.37 -10.19
CA PHE A 157 3.69 -0.61 -11.55
C PHE A 157 3.70 -2.10 -11.95
N ARG A 158 2.90 -2.93 -11.27
CA ARG A 158 2.84 -4.39 -11.46
C ARG A 158 2.34 -4.83 -12.85
N SER A 159 1.55 -4.02 -13.54
CA SER A 159 0.96 -4.37 -14.82
C SER A 159 1.85 -3.94 -16.00
N PRO A 160 2.49 -4.87 -16.75
CA PRO A 160 3.47 -4.53 -17.78
C PRO A 160 2.87 -3.76 -18.96
N GLY A 161 1.59 -3.99 -19.26
CA GLY A 161 0.86 -3.33 -20.35
C GLY A 161 0.40 -1.91 -20.04
N SER A 162 0.37 -1.49 -18.77
CA SER A 162 -0.19 -0.19 -18.39
C SER A 162 0.65 0.98 -18.91
N LYS A 163 -0.01 2.08 -19.29
CA LYS A 163 0.65 3.32 -19.74
C LYS A 163 1.63 3.83 -18.68
N ARG A 164 1.26 3.73 -17.41
CA ARG A 164 2.07 4.17 -16.26
C ARG A 164 3.37 3.37 -16.15
N THR A 165 3.29 2.05 -16.20
CA THR A 165 4.47 1.16 -16.13
C THR A 165 5.40 1.40 -17.32
N LYS A 166 4.88 1.44 -18.54
CA LYS A 166 5.66 1.75 -19.75
C LYS A 166 6.37 3.09 -19.65
N ARG A 167 5.69 4.10 -19.11
CA ARG A 167 6.28 5.43 -18.91
C ARG A 167 7.40 5.39 -17.89
N ALA A 168 7.19 4.81 -16.71
CA ALA A 168 8.20 4.69 -15.66
C ALA A 168 9.45 3.94 -16.18
N ARG A 169 9.27 2.80 -16.86
CA ARG A 169 10.38 2.06 -17.51
C ARG A 169 11.18 2.94 -18.47
N SER A 170 10.51 3.79 -19.24
CA SER A 170 11.21 4.66 -20.19
C SER A 170 12.10 5.72 -19.55
N LEU A 171 11.87 6.07 -18.28
CA LEU A 171 12.65 7.06 -17.55
C LEU A 171 13.99 6.51 -17.07
N LYS A 172 14.10 5.22 -16.78
CA LYS A 172 15.33 4.61 -16.21
C LYS A 172 16.58 4.84 -17.05
N ARG A 173 16.46 4.89 -18.37
CA ARG A 173 17.58 5.11 -19.29
C ARG A 173 18.26 6.48 -19.12
N TYR A 174 17.59 7.43 -18.45
CA TYR A 174 18.11 8.75 -18.15
C TYR A 174 18.64 8.88 -16.72
N CYS A 175 18.66 7.79 -15.96
CA CYS A 175 18.97 7.78 -14.55
C CYS A 175 20.13 6.82 -14.26
N LYS A 176 21.22 7.32 -13.67
CA LYS A 176 22.40 6.53 -13.35
C LYS A 176 22.12 5.55 -12.20
N VAL A 177 21.39 6.01 -11.19
CA VAL A 177 21.07 5.23 -10.00
C VAL A 177 19.56 5.01 -9.92
N ARG A 178 19.12 3.81 -9.55
CA ARG A 178 17.71 3.44 -9.50
C ARG A 178 17.40 2.69 -8.20
N ARG A 179 16.32 3.06 -7.57
CA ARG A 179 15.76 2.39 -6.39
C ARG A 179 14.27 2.19 -6.56
N ILE A 180 13.80 0.96 -6.32
CA ILE A 180 12.38 0.68 -6.14
C ILE A 180 12.13 0.31 -4.69
N LEU A 181 11.07 0.86 -4.13
CA LEU A 181 10.72 0.70 -2.72
C LEU A 181 9.31 0.13 -2.63
N THR A 182 9.15 -0.94 -1.88
CA THR A 182 7.82 -1.48 -1.56
C THR A 182 7.90 -2.42 -0.37
N GLY A 183 6.85 -2.46 0.44
CA GLY A 183 6.70 -3.50 1.47
C GLY A 183 6.05 -4.77 0.94
N THR A 184 5.52 -4.76 -0.28
CA THR A 184 4.58 -5.76 -0.80
C THR A 184 4.84 -6.08 -2.28
N ALA A 185 6.09 -6.42 -2.62
CA ALA A 185 6.50 -6.62 -4.03
C ALA A 185 5.66 -7.65 -4.80
N VAL A 186 5.19 -8.69 -4.12
CA VAL A 186 4.50 -9.86 -4.71
C VAL A 186 3.18 -10.19 -4.03
N SER A 187 2.62 -9.28 -3.23
CA SER A 187 1.48 -9.51 -2.34
C SER A 187 0.19 -10.01 -3.00
N ASN A 188 -0.01 -9.74 -4.28
CA ASN A 188 -1.21 -10.23 -4.99
C ASN A 188 -0.89 -11.30 -6.05
N SER A 189 0.34 -11.38 -6.52
CA SER A 189 0.79 -12.35 -7.52
C SER A 189 2.30 -12.29 -7.69
N PRO A 190 3.00 -13.44 -7.76
CA PRO A 190 4.42 -13.52 -8.13
C PRO A 190 4.75 -12.83 -9.46
N LEU A 191 3.79 -12.82 -10.38
CA LEU A 191 3.94 -12.19 -11.69
C LEU A 191 4.12 -10.67 -11.61
N ALA A 192 3.71 -10.05 -10.49
CA ALA A 192 3.91 -8.62 -10.25
C ALA A 192 5.39 -8.23 -10.16
N ALA A 193 6.28 -9.16 -9.85
CA ALA A 193 7.72 -8.92 -9.77
C ALA A 193 8.30 -8.48 -11.11
N TYR A 194 7.88 -9.08 -12.24
CA TYR A 194 8.43 -8.78 -13.55
C TYR A 194 8.53 -7.28 -13.83
N SER A 195 7.39 -6.60 -13.80
CA SER A 195 7.33 -5.19 -14.16
C SER A 195 8.09 -4.28 -13.19
N GLN A 196 8.11 -4.64 -11.91
CA GLN A 196 8.80 -3.86 -10.89
C GLN A 196 10.32 -3.95 -11.07
N PHE A 197 10.86 -5.15 -11.29
CA PHE A 197 12.30 -5.34 -11.51
C PHE A 197 12.76 -4.78 -12.86
N GLU A 198 11.88 -4.74 -13.86
CA GLU A 198 12.13 -4.03 -15.12
C GLU A 198 12.29 -2.51 -14.96
N LEU A 199 11.89 -1.91 -13.83
CA LEU A 199 12.21 -0.52 -13.49
C LEU A 199 13.68 -0.34 -13.08
N LEU A 200 14.33 -1.39 -12.59
CA LEU A 200 15.74 -1.37 -12.20
C LEU A 200 16.67 -1.56 -13.40
N GLU A 201 16.48 -2.64 -14.14
CA GLU A 201 17.30 -2.97 -15.29
C GLU A 201 16.48 -3.75 -16.31
N ASP A 202 16.81 -3.65 -17.60
CA ASP A 202 16.20 -4.47 -18.62
C ASP A 202 16.58 -5.93 -18.39
N HIS A 203 15.57 -6.80 -18.40
CA HIS A 203 15.74 -8.24 -18.18
C HIS A 203 16.34 -8.60 -16.79
N ALA A 204 16.08 -7.79 -15.76
CA ALA A 204 16.62 -8.01 -14.41
C ALA A 204 16.35 -9.42 -13.86
N LEU A 205 15.21 -10.02 -14.18
CA LEU A 205 14.84 -11.38 -13.78
C LEU A 205 15.18 -12.44 -14.87
N GLY A 206 15.92 -12.07 -15.95
CA GLY A 206 16.39 -12.99 -16.97
C GLY A 206 15.40 -13.29 -18.09
N TYR A 207 14.32 -12.54 -18.24
CA TYR A 207 13.29 -12.74 -19.28
C TYR A 207 13.17 -11.53 -20.20
N ALA A 208 13.14 -11.78 -21.50
CA ALA A 208 13.04 -10.74 -22.51
C ALA A 208 11.65 -10.08 -22.58
N ASN A 209 10.60 -10.81 -22.23
CA ASN A 209 9.23 -10.33 -22.23
C ASN A 209 8.40 -10.97 -21.12
N PHE A 210 7.20 -10.40 -20.89
CA PHE A 210 6.32 -10.87 -19.82
C PHE A 210 5.74 -12.25 -20.11
N ALA A 211 5.46 -12.59 -21.36
CA ALA A 211 4.84 -13.87 -21.69
C ALA A 211 5.76 -15.05 -21.35
N ASP A 212 7.07 -14.94 -21.62
CA ASP A 212 8.05 -15.97 -21.26
C ASP A 212 8.17 -16.09 -19.73
N PHE A 213 8.17 -14.95 -19.02
CA PHE A 213 8.17 -14.92 -17.57
C PHE A 213 6.91 -15.58 -16.99
N GLU A 214 5.74 -15.19 -17.48
CA GLU A 214 4.44 -15.71 -17.04
C GLU A 214 4.35 -17.22 -17.29
N SER A 215 4.72 -17.70 -18.48
CA SER A 215 4.70 -19.13 -18.82
C SER A 215 5.64 -19.97 -17.95
N HIS A 216 6.71 -19.37 -17.42
CA HIS A 216 7.66 -20.06 -16.54
C HIS A 216 7.14 -20.17 -15.09
N TYR A 217 6.45 -19.14 -14.60
CA TYR A 217 6.04 -19.06 -13.18
C TYR A 217 4.57 -19.32 -12.91
N ALA A 218 3.71 -19.32 -13.93
CA ALA A 218 2.30 -19.61 -13.79
C ALA A 218 1.89 -20.80 -14.66
N TYR A 219 0.99 -21.62 -14.14
CA TYR A 219 0.39 -22.71 -14.89
C TYR A 219 -1.10 -22.44 -15.04
N TYR A 220 -1.56 -22.48 -16.28
CA TYR A 220 -2.96 -22.23 -16.63
C TYR A 220 -3.60 -23.51 -17.15
N VAL A 221 -4.84 -23.75 -16.75
CA VAL A 221 -5.69 -24.81 -17.29
C VAL A 221 -6.76 -24.19 -18.17
N GLN A 222 -6.98 -24.80 -19.33
CA GLN A 222 -8.01 -24.35 -20.23
C GLN A 222 -9.37 -24.89 -19.76
N GLU A 223 -10.25 -24.01 -19.39
CA GLU A 223 -11.63 -24.30 -19.05
C GLU A 223 -12.58 -23.84 -20.16
N ARG A 224 -13.75 -24.48 -20.25
CA ARG A 224 -14.79 -24.11 -21.18
C ARG A 224 -16.02 -23.66 -20.41
N THR A 225 -16.56 -22.50 -20.77
CA THR A 225 -17.89 -22.10 -20.34
C THR A 225 -18.95 -23.04 -20.95
N LYS A 226 -20.13 -23.15 -20.35
CA LYS A 226 -21.25 -23.91 -20.91
C LYS A 226 -21.66 -23.38 -22.30
N GLY A 227 -21.37 -22.12 -22.63
CA GLY A 227 -21.54 -21.53 -23.95
C GLY A 227 -20.43 -21.88 -24.96
N GLY A 228 -19.48 -22.78 -24.61
CA GLY A 228 -18.43 -23.29 -25.53
C GLY A 228 -17.21 -22.39 -25.69
N ARG A 229 -17.14 -21.22 -25.04
CA ARG A 229 -15.92 -20.37 -25.03
C ARG A 229 -14.86 -20.97 -24.12
N SER A 230 -13.63 -21.09 -24.62
CA SER A 230 -12.49 -21.48 -23.81
C SER A 230 -11.86 -20.22 -23.17
N TYR A 231 -11.41 -20.35 -21.92
CA TYR A 231 -10.60 -19.37 -21.23
C TYR A 231 -9.53 -20.05 -20.40
N ASP A 232 -8.42 -19.37 -20.16
CA ASP A 232 -7.35 -19.88 -19.36
C ASP A 232 -7.54 -19.44 -17.91
N ARG A 233 -7.71 -20.42 -17.01
CA ARG A 233 -7.77 -20.18 -15.55
C ARG A 233 -6.39 -20.46 -14.95
N LEU A 234 -5.86 -19.52 -14.17
CA LEU A 234 -4.68 -19.77 -13.36
C LEU A 234 -4.97 -20.93 -12.40
N ASP A 235 -4.18 -21.99 -12.48
CA ASP A 235 -4.27 -23.12 -11.58
C ASP A 235 -3.35 -22.93 -10.37
N HIS A 236 -2.05 -22.78 -10.64
CA HIS A 236 -1.06 -22.54 -9.59
C HIS A 236 0.17 -21.80 -10.10
N TYR A 237 0.98 -21.29 -9.17
CA TYR A 237 2.31 -20.77 -9.46
C TYR A 237 3.35 -21.86 -9.26
N ARG A 238 4.43 -21.79 -10.03
CA ARG A 238 5.53 -22.76 -10.01
C ARG A 238 6.89 -22.08 -10.07
N ASN A 239 7.98 -22.82 -9.81
CA ASN A 239 9.37 -22.33 -9.88
C ASN A 239 9.64 -21.10 -8.98
N LEU A 240 8.93 -20.98 -7.84
CA LEU A 240 9.03 -19.80 -6.99
C LEU A 240 10.41 -19.66 -6.34
N ASP A 241 11.13 -20.76 -6.11
CA ASP A 241 12.51 -20.73 -5.59
C ASP A 241 13.48 -20.06 -6.58
N ASP A 242 13.34 -20.37 -7.87
CA ASP A 242 14.09 -19.72 -8.94
C ASP A 242 13.79 -18.22 -9.02
N LEU A 243 12.51 -17.86 -8.89
CA LEU A 243 12.13 -16.44 -8.83
C LEU A 243 12.77 -15.72 -7.65
N GLN A 244 12.72 -16.34 -6.46
CA GLN A 244 13.34 -15.79 -5.26
C GLN A 244 14.85 -15.61 -5.42
N GLU A 245 15.55 -16.61 -5.97
CA GLU A 245 16.99 -16.50 -6.24
C GLU A 245 17.31 -15.34 -7.19
N LYS A 246 16.54 -15.19 -8.28
CA LYS A 246 16.72 -14.08 -9.21
C LYS A 246 16.44 -12.72 -8.58
N MET A 247 15.38 -12.60 -7.78
CA MET A 247 15.04 -11.37 -7.05
C MET A 247 16.13 -11.00 -6.05
N SER A 248 16.70 -11.96 -5.31
CA SER A 248 17.70 -11.73 -4.27
C SER A 248 18.98 -11.05 -4.78
N LYS A 249 19.31 -11.22 -6.05
CA LYS A 249 20.46 -10.54 -6.69
C LYS A 249 20.28 -9.03 -6.77
N TRP A 250 19.03 -8.56 -6.78
CA TRP A 250 18.67 -7.15 -6.95
C TRP A 250 18.05 -6.52 -5.71
N ALA A 251 17.66 -7.33 -4.74
CA ALA A 251 16.81 -6.88 -3.63
C ALA A 251 17.38 -7.25 -2.26
N SER A 252 17.13 -6.39 -1.30
CA SER A 252 17.12 -6.75 0.11
C SER A 252 15.68 -6.85 0.61
N VAL A 253 15.45 -7.79 1.51
CA VAL A 253 14.16 -8.02 2.15
C VAL A 253 14.32 -7.79 3.64
N VAL A 254 13.43 -6.99 4.21
CA VAL A 254 13.36 -6.75 5.66
C VAL A 254 11.92 -6.95 6.11
N LEU A 255 11.72 -7.92 6.95
CA LEU A 255 10.45 -8.17 7.60
C LEU A 255 10.36 -7.34 8.88
N ARG A 256 9.14 -7.13 9.36
CA ARG A 256 8.89 -6.41 10.60
C ARG A 256 9.56 -7.07 11.80
N GLU A 257 9.55 -8.40 11.83
CA GLU A 257 10.19 -9.24 12.84
C GLU A 257 11.74 -9.15 12.86
N ASP A 258 12.34 -8.64 11.78
CA ASP A 258 13.80 -8.44 11.67
C ASP A 258 14.23 -7.07 12.26
N VAL A 259 13.28 -6.23 12.69
CA VAL A 259 13.57 -4.88 13.18
C VAL A 259 13.35 -4.80 14.68
N ASP A 260 14.44 -4.56 15.41
CA ASP A 260 14.39 -4.33 16.85
C ASP A 260 13.46 -3.13 17.17
N ASP A 261 12.77 -3.16 18.31
CA ASP A 261 11.85 -2.12 18.79
C ASP A 261 10.59 -1.90 17.93
N MET A 262 10.29 -2.78 16.99
CA MET A 262 9.03 -2.72 16.27
C MET A 262 7.89 -3.27 17.14
N PRO A 263 6.82 -2.51 17.40
CA PRO A 263 5.74 -3.00 18.27
C PRO A 263 5.02 -4.19 17.67
N ASP A 264 4.59 -5.13 18.49
CA ASP A 264 3.81 -6.29 18.05
C ASP A 264 2.45 -5.87 17.49
N LEU A 265 1.95 -6.64 16.53
CA LEU A 265 0.58 -6.62 16.06
C LEU A 265 -0.14 -7.84 16.60
N VAL A 266 -1.08 -7.63 17.50
CA VAL A 266 -1.91 -8.70 18.05
C VAL A 266 -3.20 -8.77 17.24
N MET A 267 -3.40 -9.89 16.55
CA MET A 267 -4.62 -10.15 15.78
C MET A 267 -5.64 -10.82 16.68
N ASP A 268 -6.87 -10.31 16.67
CA ASP A 268 -8.00 -10.81 17.43
C ASP A 268 -9.27 -10.76 16.57
N GLU A 269 -10.29 -11.53 16.93
CA GLU A 269 -11.57 -11.56 16.23
C GLU A 269 -12.72 -11.23 17.16
N ARG A 270 -13.65 -10.40 16.70
CA ARG A 270 -14.91 -10.14 17.35
C ARG A 270 -16.04 -10.78 16.56
N THR A 271 -16.57 -11.89 17.06
CA THR A 271 -17.76 -12.51 16.47
C THR A 271 -18.97 -11.61 16.60
N VAL A 272 -19.66 -11.41 15.48
CA VAL A 272 -20.91 -10.64 15.38
C VAL A 272 -22.01 -11.56 14.86
N THR A 273 -23.06 -11.78 15.66
CA THR A 273 -24.20 -12.60 15.28
C THR A 273 -25.31 -11.74 14.69
N LEU A 274 -25.68 -11.99 13.44
CA LEU A 274 -26.80 -11.29 12.80
C LEU A 274 -28.15 -11.77 13.34
N PRO A 275 -29.19 -10.92 13.36
CA PRO A 275 -30.55 -11.34 13.59
C PRO A 275 -30.98 -12.43 12.59
N GLU A 276 -31.80 -13.38 13.03
CA GLU A 276 -32.18 -14.54 12.21
C GLU A 276 -32.83 -14.15 10.88
N ALA A 277 -33.68 -13.13 10.89
CA ALA A 277 -34.32 -12.62 9.69
C ALA A 277 -33.29 -12.08 8.65
N GLN A 278 -32.27 -11.36 9.11
CA GLN A 278 -31.20 -10.86 8.26
C GLN A 278 -30.31 -11.97 7.75
N MET A 279 -29.97 -12.94 8.60
CA MET A 279 -29.20 -14.12 8.21
C MET A 279 -29.96 -14.97 7.17
N LYS A 280 -31.28 -15.10 7.30
CA LYS A 280 -32.11 -15.76 6.31
C LYS A 280 -32.11 -15.06 4.97
N ALA A 281 -32.26 -13.72 4.96
CA ALA A 281 -32.17 -12.92 3.75
C ALA A 281 -30.77 -13.02 3.10
N TYR A 282 -29.71 -12.97 3.89
CA TYR A 282 -28.33 -13.18 3.45
C TYR A 282 -28.14 -14.54 2.75
N ARG A 283 -28.61 -15.62 3.39
CA ARG A 283 -28.51 -16.98 2.83
C ARG A 283 -29.34 -17.15 1.55
N THR A 284 -30.46 -16.48 1.45
CA THR A 284 -31.29 -16.48 0.22
C THR A 284 -30.50 -15.86 -0.94
N LEU A 285 -29.93 -14.67 -0.75
CA LEU A 285 -29.10 -14.00 -1.77
C LEU A 285 -27.87 -14.84 -2.14
N LEU A 286 -27.19 -15.44 -1.16
CA LEU A 286 -26.05 -16.34 -1.39
C LEU A 286 -26.45 -17.56 -2.21
N LYS A 287 -27.59 -18.18 -1.88
CA LYS A 287 -28.11 -19.36 -2.61
C LYS A 287 -28.47 -19.03 -4.05
N GLU A 288 -29.13 -17.90 -4.28
CA GLU A 288 -29.45 -17.42 -5.64
C GLU A 288 -28.17 -17.20 -6.45
N MET A 289 -27.14 -16.61 -5.84
CA MET A 289 -25.84 -16.42 -6.47
C MET A 289 -25.18 -17.76 -6.84
N ILE A 290 -25.22 -18.76 -5.96
CA ILE A 290 -24.64 -20.08 -6.21
C ILE A 290 -25.40 -20.80 -7.34
N LEU A 291 -26.73 -20.80 -7.31
CA LEU A 291 -27.57 -21.44 -8.35
C LEU A 291 -27.31 -20.87 -9.74
N GLU A 292 -27.18 -19.54 -9.86
CA GLU A 292 -26.84 -18.91 -11.15
C GLU A 292 -25.43 -19.28 -11.63
N LEU A 293 -24.48 -19.46 -10.72
CA LEU A 293 -23.15 -19.95 -11.03
C LEU A 293 -23.17 -21.42 -11.51
N GLU A 294 -24.02 -22.25 -10.90
CA GLU A 294 -24.19 -23.67 -11.25
C GLU A 294 -24.94 -23.86 -12.58
N ASP A 295 -25.96 -23.05 -12.85
CA ASP A 295 -26.73 -23.07 -14.09
C ASP A 295 -25.97 -22.54 -15.31
N GLY A 296 -24.73 -22.09 -15.11
CA GLY A 296 -23.84 -21.64 -16.18
C GLY A 296 -24.33 -20.37 -16.88
N GLY A 297 -25.08 -19.55 -16.16
CA GLY A 297 -25.24 -18.16 -16.52
C GLY A 297 -23.82 -17.58 -16.67
N GLU A 298 -23.55 -16.90 -17.80
CA GLU A 298 -22.37 -16.06 -17.93
C GLU A 298 -22.49 -14.95 -16.85
N VAL A 299 -22.15 -15.31 -15.62
CA VAL A 299 -21.87 -14.26 -14.62
C VAL A 299 -20.54 -13.68 -15.08
N GLU A 300 -20.62 -12.62 -15.88
CA GLU A 300 -19.44 -11.80 -16.12
C GLU A 300 -18.77 -11.56 -14.76
N ALA A 301 -17.45 -11.60 -14.71
CA ALA A 301 -16.70 -11.36 -13.47
C ALA A 301 -17.11 -10.06 -12.75
N ILE A 302 -17.77 -9.16 -13.50
CA ILE A 302 -18.39 -7.91 -13.02
C ILE A 302 -19.60 -8.20 -12.12
N ASP A 303 -20.48 -9.15 -12.46
CA ASP A 303 -21.69 -9.47 -11.68
C ASP A 303 -21.36 -10.23 -10.38
N GLY A 304 -20.39 -11.15 -10.40
CA GLY A 304 -19.92 -11.84 -9.22
C GLY A 304 -19.32 -10.88 -8.18
N GLY A 305 -18.55 -9.91 -8.64
CA GLY A 305 -17.99 -8.86 -7.79
C GLY A 305 -19.06 -7.96 -7.17
N ALA A 306 -20.06 -7.56 -7.94
CA ALA A 306 -21.18 -6.74 -7.46
C ALA A 306 -22.02 -7.45 -6.39
N ARG A 307 -22.22 -8.75 -6.51
CA ARG A 307 -22.95 -9.57 -5.53
C ARG A 307 -22.20 -9.75 -4.22
N LEU A 308 -20.87 -9.99 -4.29
CA LEU A 308 -20.02 -10.02 -3.10
C LEU A 308 -20.08 -8.70 -2.33
N VAL A 309 -20.12 -7.56 -3.06
CA VAL A 309 -20.31 -6.24 -2.46
C VAL A 309 -21.67 -6.14 -1.75
N LYS A 310 -22.76 -6.62 -2.36
CA LYS A 310 -24.10 -6.64 -1.72
C LYS A 310 -24.13 -7.51 -0.47
N LEU A 311 -23.52 -8.70 -0.51
CA LEU A 311 -23.39 -9.56 0.67
C LEU A 311 -22.65 -8.86 1.82
N GLN A 312 -21.55 -8.14 1.52
CA GLN A 312 -20.85 -7.35 2.55
C GLN A 312 -21.70 -6.19 3.09
N GLN A 313 -22.43 -5.46 2.21
CA GLN A 313 -23.32 -4.38 2.63
C GLN A 313 -24.42 -4.88 3.57
N MET A 314 -24.99 -6.08 3.29
CA MET A 314 -25.97 -6.70 4.19
C MET A 314 -25.40 -6.94 5.58
N LEU A 315 -24.14 -7.32 5.71
CA LEU A 315 -23.50 -7.48 7.02
C LEU A 315 -23.38 -6.13 7.77
N GLY A 316 -23.24 -5.01 7.03
CA GLY A 316 -23.29 -3.65 7.58
C GLY A 316 -24.71 -3.16 7.92
N GLY A 317 -25.76 -3.95 7.58
CA GLY A 317 -27.16 -3.59 7.85
C GLY A 317 -27.79 -2.67 6.80
N PHE A 318 -27.29 -2.65 5.57
CA PHE A 318 -27.83 -1.88 4.45
C PHE A 318 -27.54 -2.56 3.11
N VAL A 319 -28.16 -2.07 2.06
CA VAL A 319 -27.82 -2.38 0.65
C VAL A 319 -27.90 -1.11 -0.19
N VAL A 320 -27.08 -1.02 -1.22
CA VAL A 320 -27.14 0.07 -2.21
C VAL A 320 -27.79 -0.48 -3.49
N ASP A 321 -28.84 0.16 -3.98
CA ASP A 321 -29.51 -0.23 -5.22
C ASP A 321 -28.71 0.18 -6.47
N ILE A 322 -29.24 -0.14 -7.64
CA ILE A 322 -28.60 0.17 -8.93
C ILE A 322 -28.54 1.69 -9.23
N ASP A 323 -29.42 2.47 -8.61
CA ASP A 323 -29.46 3.93 -8.74
C ASP A 323 -28.59 4.64 -7.71
N GLY A 324 -27.93 3.87 -6.82
CA GLY A 324 -27.05 4.39 -5.78
C GLY A 324 -27.77 4.80 -4.49
N ASN A 325 -29.06 4.49 -4.34
CA ASN A 325 -29.79 4.79 -3.13
C ASN A 325 -29.50 3.74 -2.05
N VAL A 326 -29.35 4.21 -0.83
CA VAL A 326 -29.14 3.35 0.33
C VAL A 326 -30.49 2.90 0.89
N ARG A 327 -30.68 1.59 1.00
CA ARG A 327 -31.80 0.99 1.74
C ARG A 327 -31.27 0.41 3.04
N GLU A 328 -31.73 0.94 4.16
CA GLU A 328 -31.45 0.39 5.48
C GLU A 328 -32.21 -0.92 5.69
N LEU A 329 -31.51 -1.91 6.22
CA LEU A 329 -32.04 -3.23 6.59
C LEU A 329 -32.24 -3.34 8.12
N LEU A 330 -31.42 -2.64 8.88
CA LEU A 330 -31.48 -2.54 10.34
C LEU A 330 -31.26 -1.08 10.75
N SER A 331 -31.89 -0.65 11.82
CA SER A 331 -31.53 0.60 12.51
C SER A 331 -30.14 0.48 13.14
N ASP A 332 -29.56 1.59 13.58
CA ASP A 332 -28.24 1.54 14.23
C ASP A 332 -28.32 0.85 15.60
N GLU A 333 -29.44 1.01 16.30
CA GLU A 333 -29.68 0.38 17.61
C GLU A 333 -29.85 -1.14 17.49
N GLU A 334 -30.45 -1.61 16.39
CA GLU A 334 -30.67 -3.04 16.14
C GLU A 334 -29.49 -3.71 15.43
N ASN A 335 -28.50 -2.95 14.97
CA ASN A 335 -27.38 -3.47 14.21
C ASN A 335 -26.31 -4.07 15.15
N PRO A 336 -26.13 -5.41 15.19
CA PRO A 336 -25.20 -6.04 16.11
C PRO A 336 -23.75 -5.61 15.88
N ARG A 337 -23.41 -5.23 14.63
CA ARG A 337 -22.05 -4.79 14.29
C ARG A 337 -21.77 -3.39 14.85
N VAL A 338 -22.76 -2.50 14.84
CA VAL A 338 -22.69 -1.20 15.50
C VAL A 338 -22.54 -1.38 17.00
N GLN A 339 -23.37 -2.25 17.60
CA GLN A 339 -23.32 -2.50 19.05
C GLN A 339 -21.96 -3.08 19.47
N ALA A 340 -21.43 -4.08 18.71
CA ALA A 340 -20.12 -4.63 18.97
C ALA A 340 -19.00 -3.58 18.87
N MET A 341 -19.08 -2.64 17.93
CA MET A 341 -18.14 -1.54 17.80
C MET A 341 -18.22 -0.58 19.00
N LEU A 342 -19.43 -0.22 19.42
CA LEU A 342 -19.63 0.63 20.60
C LEU A 342 -19.11 -0.05 21.88
N ASP A 343 -19.33 -1.35 22.04
CA ASP A 343 -18.82 -2.13 23.16
C ASP A 343 -17.29 -2.07 23.23
N GLU A 344 -16.61 -2.31 22.10
CA GLU A 344 -15.14 -2.27 22.03
C GLU A 344 -14.60 -0.86 22.33
N VAL A 345 -15.23 0.18 21.80
CA VAL A 345 -14.81 1.56 22.06
C VAL A 345 -15.07 1.97 23.51
N LYS A 346 -16.22 1.59 24.11
CA LYS A 346 -16.57 1.93 25.49
C LYS A 346 -15.75 1.15 26.52
N SER A 347 -15.39 -0.08 26.21
CA SER A 347 -14.59 -0.94 27.11
C SER A 347 -13.10 -0.60 27.12
N SER A 348 -12.65 0.36 26.32
CA SER A 348 -11.24 0.73 26.19
C SER A 348 -11.04 2.23 26.40
N ASP A 349 -9.99 2.60 27.14
CA ASP A 349 -9.53 4.00 27.26
C ASP A 349 -8.58 4.42 26.13
N ARG A 350 -8.33 3.52 25.17
CA ARG A 350 -7.40 3.73 24.06
C ARG A 350 -7.99 4.64 23.00
N LYS A 351 -7.12 5.27 22.20
CA LYS A 351 -7.52 5.83 20.92
C LYS A 351 -7.72 4.70 19.90
N VAL A 352 -8.83 4.76 19.19
CA VAL A 352 -9.30 3.67 18.34
C VAL A 352 -9.38 4.11 16.89
N ILE A 353 -8.90 3.27 15.97
CA ILE A 353 -9.15 3.40 14.53
C ILE A 353 -10.26 2.43 14.15
N VAL A 354 -11.30 2.92 13.48
CA VAL A 354 -12.37 2.09 12.91
C VAL A 354 -12.28 2.15 11.39
N TRP A 355 -11.87 1.04 10.78
CA TRP A 355 -11.81 0.93 9.33
C TRP A 355 -13.13 0.44 8.74
N CYS A 356 -13.67 1.23 7.83
CA CYS A 356 -14.93 0.99 7.15
C CYS A 356 -14.73 0.96 5.64
N LYS A 357 -15.18 -0.11 4.97
CA LYS A 357 -15.11 -0.25 3.52
C LYS A 357 -16.05 0.71 2.79
N TYR A 358 -17.25 0.90 3.33
CA TYR A 358 -18.32 1.67 2.71
C TYR A 358 -18.55 3.01 3.42
N ARG A 359 -18.98 4.02 2.66
CA ARG A 359 -19.32 5.33 3.24
C ARG A 359 -20.50 5.25 4.19
N GLU A 360 -21.43 4.32 3.92
CA GLU A 360 -22.58 4.13 4.78
C GLU A 360 -22.18 3.54 6.12
N ASP A 361 -21.20 2.62 6.15
CA ASP A 361 -20.62 2.15 7.41
C ASP A 361 -20.05 3.33 8.22
N ILE A 362 -19.31 4.25 7.55
CA ILE A 362 -18.75 5.44 8.22
C ILE A 362 -19.87 6.30 8.81
N ARG A 363 -20.93 6.60 8.05
CA ARG A 363 -22.05 7.41 8.52
C ARG A 363 -22.72 6.81 9.75
N ARG A 364 -22.97 5.50 9.72
CA ARG A 364 -23.55 4.75 10.84
C ARG A 364 -22.66 4.78 12.08
N VAL A 365 -21.38 4.46 11.91
CA VAL A 365 -20.38 4.47 12.99
C VAL A 365 -20.26 5.87 13.61
N VAL A 366 -20.11 6.91 12.79
CA VAL A 366 -20.00 8.30 13.27
C VAL A 366 -21.29 8.74 13.99
N ARG A 367 -22.47 8.45 13.43
CA ARG A 367 -23.77 8.78 14.03
C ARG A 367 -23.93 8.10 15.39
N SER A 368 -23.59 6.82 15.48
CA SER A 368 -23.70 6.04 16.73
C SER A 368 -22.69 6.50 17.80
N LEU A 369 -21.45 6.81 17.42
CA LEU A 369 -20.46 7.36 18.36
C LEU A 369 -20.90 8.73 18.91
N ASN A 370 -21.41 9.61 18.05
CA ASN A 370 -21.92 10.92 18.47
C ASN A 370 -23.15 10.82 19.39
N ALA A 371 -24.04 9.86 19.13
CA ALA A 371 -25.20 9.60 20.01
C ALA A 371 -24.78 9.17 21.42
N GLU A 372 -23.64 8.50 21.55
CA GLU A 372 -23.02 8.11 22.82
C GLU A 372 -22.08 9.17 23.41
N GLY A 373 -22.02 10.36 22.82
CA GLY A 373 -21.14 11.45 23.27
C GLY A 373 -19.64 11.21 23.05
N ILE A 374 -19.27 10.23 22.22
CA ILE A 374 -17.88 9.89 21.93
C ILE A 374 -17.38 10.72 20.74
N LYS A 375 -16.42 11.62 21.00
CA LYS A 375 -15.85 12.45 19.93
C LYS A 375 -15.05 11.60 18.95
N CYS A 376 -15.36 11.78 17.66
CA CYS A 376 -14.66 11.11 16.57
C CYS A 376 -14.37 12.07 15.41
N VAL A 377 -13.41 11.69 14.57
CA VAL A 377 -13.12 12.33 13.29
C VAL A 377 -13.36 11.35 12.18
N GLU A 378 -13.80 11.86 11.03
CA GLU A 378 -14.03 11.04 9.84
C GLU A 378 -13.01 11.32 8.74
N TYR A 379 -12.65 10.25 7.98
CA TYR A 379 -11.68 10.34 6.90
C TYR A 379 -12.05 9.45 5.72
N HIS A 380 -12.51 10.03 4.60
CA HIS A 380 -12.92 9.28 3.42
C HIS A 380 -12.79 10.10 2.13
N GLY A 381 -12.98 9.44 0.98
CA GLY A 381 -12.75 10.02 -0.34
C GLY A 381 -13.59 11.27 -0.67
N ALA A 382 -14.78 11.44 -0.06
CA ALA A 382 -15.62 12.62 -0.30
C ALA A 382 -15.14 13.89 0.42
N ILE A 383 -14.20 13.79 1.37
CA ILE A 383 -13.57 14.96 1.98
C ILE A 383 -12.46 15.43 1.02
N HIS A 384 -12.80 16.33 0.12
CA HIS A 384 -11.85 16.81 -0.91
C HIS A 384 -10.83 17.82 -0.37
N SER A 385 -11.15 18.54 0.70
CA SER A 385 -10.27 19.54 1.31
C SER A 385 -9.08 18.88 2.01
N GLN A 386 -7.88 19.15 1.49
CA GLN A 386 -6.65 18.63 2.09
C GLN A 386 -6.41 19.19 3.50
N SER A 387 -6.82 20.44 3.75
CA SER A 387 -6.74 21.05 5.08
C SER A 387 -7.64 20.34 6.10
N LYS A 388 -8.90 20.02 5.72
CA LYS A 388 -9.81 19.26 6.60
C LYS A 388 -9.29 17.85 6.88
N ARG A 389 -8.69 17.19 5.88
CA ARG A 389 -8.05 15.88 6.06
C ARG A 389 -6.88 15.97 7.04
N GLN A 390 -6.01 16.98 6.90
CA GLN A 390 -4.88 17.16 7.80
C GLN A 390 -5.38 17.49 9.20
N GLN A 391 -6.39 18.34 9.34
CA GLN A 391 -7.00 18.69 10.63
C GLN A 391 -7.54 17.44 11.35
N ALA A 392 -8.23 16.54 10.65
CA ALA A 392 -8.74 15.30 11.24
C ALA A 392 -7.60 14.40 11.81
N ILE A 393 -6.45 14.36 11.12
CA ILE A 393 -5.27 13.62 11.60
C ILE A 393 -4.68 14.31 12.83
N ASP A 394 -4.54 15.63 12.79
CA ASP A 394 -3.94 16.42 13.87
C ASP A 394 -4.83 16.38 15.11
N ASP A 395 -6.16 16.50 14.96
CA ASP A 395 -7.13 16.38 16.04
C ASP A 395 -7.09 14.98 16.66
N PHE A 396 -7.07 13.93 15.84
CA PHE A 396 -6.98 12.57 16.37
C PHE A 396 -5.69 12.34 17.15
N ASN A 397 -4.54 12.81 16.67
CA ASN A 397 -3.27 12.55 17.35
C ASN A 397 -3.08 13.42 18.60
N ASN A 398 -3.55 14.67 18.60
CA ASN A 398 -3.17 15.66 19.59
C ASN A 398 -4.30 16.07 20.55
N ASP A 399 -5.58 15.96 20.15
CA ASP A 399 -6.72 16.25 21.03
C ASP A 399 -7.08 15.01 21.85
N PRO A 400 -6.93 15.01 23.19
CA PRO A 400 -7.26 13.87 24.04
C PRO A 400 -8.76 13.53 24.02
N GLU A 401 -9.63 14.50 23.73
CA GLU A 401 -11.08 14.30 23.65
C GLU A 401 -11.49 13.50 22.39
N VAL A 402 -10.72 13.61 21.29
CA VAL A 402 -10.98 12.85 20.07
C VAL A 402 -10.47 11.43 20.23
N ARG A 403 -11.39 10.53 20.52
CA ARG A 403 -11.07 9.13 20.83
C ARG A 403 -11.05 8.20 19.62
N VAL A 404 -11.86 8.50 18.60
CA VAL A 404 -12.04 7.56 17.47
C VAL A 404 -11.73 8.24 16.15
N PHE A 405 -10.92 7.56 15.32
CA PHE A 405 -10.72 7.88 13.91
C PHE A 405 -11.52 6.89 13.08
N VAL A 406 -12.50 7.37 12.31
CA VAL A 406 -13.34 6.56 11.46
C VAL A 406 -12.96 6.81 10.00
N GLY A 407 -12.49 5.78 9.28
CA GLY A 407 -11.97 6.01 7.96
C GLY A 407 -12.14 4.89 6.95
N GLN A 408 -12.01 5.24 5.65
CA GLN A 408 -11.85 4.25 4.59
C GLN A 408 -10.37 3.92 4.44
N PRO A 409 -9.97 2.64 4.46
CA PRO A 409 -8.57 2.23 4.29
C PRO A 409 -7.95 2.81 3.02
N LYS A 410 -8.66 2.77 1.90
CA LYS A 410 -8.21 3.27 0.60
C LYS A 410 -8.10 4.79 0.53
N ALA A 411 -9.00 5.53 1.20
CA ALA A 411 -9.00 7.00 1.15
C ALA A 411 -7.86 7.61 1.96
N GLY A 412 -7.39 6.86 2.94
CA GLY A 412 -6.29 7.26 3.81
C GLY A 412 -5.01 7.61 3.07
N GLY A 413 -4.92 7.38 1.77
CA GLY A 413 -3.71 7.63 1.00
C GLY A 413 -2.47 7.10 1.72
N GLN A 414 -1.44 6.83 1.04
CA GLN A 414 -0.20 6.41 1.70
C GLN A 414 0.37 7.60 2.49
N GLY A 415 0.80 7.36 3.74
CA GLY A 415 1.50 8.37 4.57
C GLY A 415 0.71 8.99 5.72
N LEU A 416 -0.51 8.49 6.07
CA LEU A 416 -1.18 8.89 7.30
C LEU A 416 -0.37 8.38 8.51
N ASP A 417 -0.26 9.23 9.49
CA ASP A 417 0.28 8.89 10.80
C ASP A 417 -0.86 8.93 11.83
N LEU A 418 -1.23 7.76 12.34
CA LEU A 418 -2.26 7.57 13.35
C LEU A 418 -1.67 6.82 14.57
N SER A 419 -0.40 7.06 14.86
CA SER A 419 0.37 6.37 15.91
C SER A 419 -0.11 6.66 17.34
N ALA A 420 -1.06 7.58 17.49
CA ALA A 420 -1.75 7.77 18.77
C ALA A 420 -2.67 6.58 19.14
N ALA A 421 -3.10 5.78 18.15
CA ALA A 421 -3.94 4.61 18.36
C ALA A 421 -3.09 3.36 18.68
N ASP A 422 -3.66 2.52 19.53
CA ASP A 422 -3.17 1.17 19.81
C ASP A 422 -4.27 0.09 19.73
N LEU A 423 -5.45 0.47 19.20
CA LEU A 423 -6.54 -0.43 18.87
C LEU A 423 -7.10 -0.10 17.48
N ILE A 424 -7.19 -1.11 16.63
CA ILE A 424 -7.78 -1.04 15.29
C ILE A 424 -8.98 -1.99 15.24
N LEU A 425 -10.12 -1.49 14.82
CA LEU A 425 -11.32 -2.27 14.58
C LEU A 425 -11.62 -2.30 13.08
N TRP A 426 -11.67 -3.48 12.49
CA TRP A 426 -12.13 -3.68 11.13
C TRP A 426 -13.63 -3.93 11.14
N TYR A 427 -14.39 -2.84 11.00
CA TYR A 427 -15.85 -2.87 10.95
C TYR A 427 -16.36 -3.57 9.68
N SER A 428 -15.72 -3.31 8.53
CA SER A 428 -15.96 -4.01 7.28
C SER A 428 -14.64 -4.21 6.51
N HIS A 429 -14.51 -5.36 5.83
CA HIS A 429 -13.24 -5.85 5.30
C HIS A 429 -12.98 -5.46 3.85
N THR A 430 -11.71 -5.39 3.45
CA THR A 430 -11.24 -5.25 2.07
C THR A 430 -10.68 -6.58 1.56
N PHE A 431 -10.84 -6.85 0.26
CA PHE A 431 -10.18 -7.98 -0.42
C PHE A 431 -8.72 -7.69 -0.81
N ASP A 432 -8.28 -6.44 -0.66
CA ASP A 432 -6.92 -6.02 -1.03
C ASP A 432 -5.98 -6.13 0.16
N LEU A 433 -5.04 -7.07 0.09
CA LEU A 433 -4.04 -7.30 1.13
C LEU A 433 -3.16 -6.08 1.36
N ILE A 434 -2.79 -5.38 0.27
CA ILE A 434 -1.95 -4.19 0.37
C ILE A 434 -2.68 -3.09 1.13
N GLU A 435 -3.96 -2.84 0.77
CA GLU A 435 -4.81 -1.88 1.46
C GLU A 435 -4.95 -2.22 2.96
N ARG A 436 -5.12 -3.53 3.25
CA ARG A 436 -5.22 -4.06 4.61
C ARG A 436 -3.96 -3.81 5.44
N ASP A 437 -2.82 -4.25 4.92
CA ASP A 437 -1.54 -4.13 5.62
C ASP A 437 -1.15 -2.66 5.79
N GLN A 438 -1.35 -1.84 4.77
CA GLN A 438 -1.13 -0.40 4.85
C GLN A 438 -2.00 0.27 5.92
N ALA A 439 -3.26 -0.12 6.04
CA ALA A 439 -4.17 0.42 7.05
C ALA A 439 -3.76 0.02 8.48
N ASN A 440 -3.33 -1.23 8.68
CA ASN A 440 -2.84 -1.71 9.97
C ASN A 440 -1.58 -0.97 10.42
N GLU A 441 -0.66 -0.69 9.51
CA GLU A 441 0.60 0.00 9.78
C GLU A 441 0.44 1.49 10.14
N ARG A 442 -0.76 2.07 10.02
CA ARG A 442 -1.00 3.48 10.38
C ARG A 442 -0.84 3.76 11.86
N ALA A 443 -1.21 2.81 12.71
CA ALA A 443 -1.08 2.91 14.15
C ALA A 443 0.33 2.58 14.65
N THR A 444 1.20 1.98 13.82
CA THR A 444 2.49 1.49 14.28
C THR A 444 3.59 2.52 14.12
N GLN A 445 4.51 2.55 15.08
CA GLN A 445 5.71 3.39 15.08
C GLN A 445 6.82 2.63 15.82
N ILE A 446 8.05 2.74 15.35
CA ILE A 446 9.21 2.13 16.03
C ILE A 446 9.32 2.73 17.44
N GLY A 447 9.49 1.89 18.45
CA GLY A 447 9.44 2.28 19.86
C GLY A 447 8.04 2.61 20.38
N GLY A 448 7.00 2.34 19.57
CA GLY A 448 5.60 2.54 19.94
C GLY A 448 5.03 1.41 20.77
N LYS A 449 3.72 1.49 21.05
CA LYS A 449 2.98 0.48 21.79
C LYS A 449 2.56 -0.69 20.88
N THR A 450 2.36 -1.87 21.47
CA THR A 450 1.65 -2.99 20.84
C THR A 450 0.28 -2.55 20.33
N VAL A 451 -0.02 -2.87 19.07
CA VAL A 451 -1.29 -2.53 18.44
C VAL A 451 -2.17 -3.78 18.37
N THR A 452 -3.35 -3.70 18.95
CA THR A 452 -4.37 -4.74 18.83
C THR A 452 -5.24 -4.48 17.61
N ILE A 453 -5.43 -5.49 16.77
CA ILE A 453 -6.27 -5.43 15.57
C ILE A 453 -7.40 -6.44 15.76
N LYS A 454 -8.64 -5.93 15.79
CA LYS A 454 -9.84 -6.79 15.92
C LYS A 454 -10.65 -6.80 14.64
N ASP A 455 -10.85 -7.98 14.13
CA ASP A 455 -11.68 -8.24 12.96
C ASP A 455 -13.12 -8.55 13.41
N PHE A 456 -14.10 -7.83 12.88
CA PHE A 456 -15.49 -8.14 13.10
C PHE A 456 -15.93 -9.19 12.09
N VAL A 457 -16.27 -10.37 12.60
CA VAL A 457 -16.57 -11.55 11.77
C VAL A 457 -17.97 -12.07 12.06
N THR A 458 -18.75 -12.20 11.02
CA THR A 458 -20.02 -12.92 11.07
C THR A 458 -19.78 -14.34 10.54
N PRO A 459 -19.91 -15.38 11.39
CA PRO A 459 -19.66 -16.77 10.98
C PRO A 459 -20.57 -17.24 9.85
N GLY A 460 -20.01 -18.03 8.93
CA GLY A 460 -20.71 -18.56 7.77
C GLY A 460 -21.04 -17.51 6.70
N THR A 461 -20.26 -16.42 6.62
CA THR A 461 -20.50 -15.34 5.67
C THR A 461 -19.24 -14.97 4.87
N VAL A 462 -19.41 -13.97 4.01
CA VAL A 462 -18.31 -13.43 3.19
C VAL A 462 -17.15 -12.85 4.02
N ASP A 463 -17.35 -12.51 5.30
CA ASP A 463 -16.27 -12.05 6.16
C ASP A 463 -15.18 -13.14 6.30
N GLU A 464 -15.57 -14.38 6.63
CA GLU A 464 -14.64 -15.51 6.73
C GLU A 464 -13.92 -15.76 5.41
N TYR A 465 -14.65 -15.69 4.29
CA TYR A 465 -14.07 -15.87 2.96
C TYR A 465 -13.02 -14.79 2.65
N ILE A 466 -13.29 -13.53 3.00
CA ILE A 466 -12.32 -12.42 2.80
C ILE A 466 -11.06 -12.65 3.64
N LEU A 467 -11.23 -12.98 4.92
CA LEU A 467 -10.09 -13.19 5.82
C LEU A 467 -9.25 -14.39 5.38
N ALA A 468 -9.87 -15.50 4.97
CA ALA A 468 -9.17 -16.66 4.42
C ALA A 468 -8.36 -16.29 3.16
N ASN A 469 -8.94 -15.54 2.23
CA ASN A 469 -8.26 -15.02 1.02
C ASN A 469 -7.07 -14.11 1.34
N LEU A 470 -7.22 -13.22 2.33
CA LEU A 470 -6.14 -12.33 2.77
C LEU A 470 -4.97 -13.14 3.36
N ASN A 471 -5.27 -14.17 4.15
CA ASN A 471 -4.26 -15.03 4.75
C ASN A 471 -3.52 -15.88 3.69
N GLU A 472 -4.24 -16.40 2.69
CA GLU A 472 -3.62 -17.11 1.55
C GLU A 472 -2.67 -16.19 0.77
N LYS A 473 -3.10 -14.98 0.42
CA LYS A 473 -2.26 -14.00 -0.27
C LYS A 473 -1.03 -13.61 0.55
N ARG A 474 -1.17 -13.47 1.87
CA ARG A 474 -0.06 -13.18 2.77
C ARG A 474 0.95 -14.33 2.78
N SER A 475 0.51 -15.58 2.86
CA SER A 475 1.38 -16.77 2.83
C SER A 475 2.20 -16.82 1.53
N VAL A 476 1.60 -16.55 0.39
CA VAL A 476 2.32 -16.48 -0.90
C VAL A 476 3.32 -15.34 -0.92
N SER A 477 2.96 -14.17 -0.42
CA SER A 477 3.85 -13.00 -0.35
C SER A 477 5.04 -13.25 0.57
N GLU A 478 4.81 -13.80 1.76
CA GLU A 478 5.84 -14.13 2.73
C GLU A 478 6.77 -15.25 2.23
N SER A 479 6.24 -16.23 1.52
CA SER A 479 7.03 -17.32 0.94
C SER A 479 8.03 -16.82 -0.10
N LEU A 480 7.69 -15.76 -0.84
CA LEU A 480 8.59 -15.15 -1.82
C LEU A 480 9.56 -14.13 -1.20
N ALA A 481 9.21 -13.54 -0.07
CA ALA A 481 10.02 -12.55 0.62
C ALA A 481 10.90 -13.15 1.73
N GLY A 482 10.49 -14.29 2.33
CA GLY A 482 11.07 -14.81 3.56
C GLY A 482 12.24 -15.77 3.39
N ARG A 483 13.08 -15.84 4.42
CA ARG A 483 14.08 -16.90 4.61
C ARG A 483 13.35 -18.18 5.01
N GLY A 484 13.46 -19.25 4.23
CA GLY A 484 12.92 -20.55 4.59
C GLY A 484 11.67 -20.99 3.83
N LEU A 485 11.52 -20.57 2.58
CA LEU A 485 10.48 -21.01 1.66
C LEU A 485 10.33 -22.54 1.66
N ARG A 486 11.45 -23.28 1.69
CA ARG A 486 11.48 -24.75 1.67
C ARG A 486 10.69 -25.37 2.84
N ASP A 487 10.83 -24.84 4.05
CA ASP A 487 10.21 -25.44 5.24
C ASP A 487 8.72 -25.10 5.34
N ARG A 488 8.31 -23.92 4.85
CA ARG A 488 6.91 -23.48 4.86
C ARG A 488 6.09 -24.09 3.72
N LEU A 489 6.68 -24.25 2.51
CA LEU A 489 6.03 -25.01 1.43
C LEU A 489 5.83 -26.48 1.80
N LEU A 490 6.80 -27.10 2.46
CA LEU A 490 6.66 -28.48 2.96
C LEU A 490 5.55 -28.59 4.03
N ALA A 491 5.37 -27.56 4.86
CA ALA A 491 4.30 -27.52 5.86
C ALA A 491 2.90 -27.33 5.23
N LEU A 492 2.79 -26.52 4.17
CA LEU A 492 1.55 -26.33 3.42
C LEU A 492 1.16 -27.58 2.62
N PHE A 493 2.12 -28.24 1.96
CA PHE A 493 1.88 -29.48 1.22
C PHE A 493 1.50 -30.66 2.15
N ARG A 494 2.05 -30.69 3.38
CA ARG A 494 1.67 -31.74 4.36
C ARG A 494 0.29 -31.55 4.99
N LYS A 495 -0.33 -30.38 4.88
CA LYS A 495 -1.70 -30.14 5.34
C LYS A 495 -2.78 -30.45 4.28
N GLN A 496 -2.38 -30.67 3.03
CA GLN A 496 -3.29 -31.02 1.92
C GLN A 496 -3.23 -32.50 1.52
N LEU A 497 -2.40 -33.30 2.18
CA LEU A 497 -2.37 -34.77 2.16
C LEU A 497 -2.99 -35.31 3.46
#